data_ef7711411c1e7a1982d0b557ecc3edd4
#
_entry.id   ef7711411c1e7a1982d0b557ecc3edd4
#
_cell.length_a   1.000
_cell.length_b   1.000
_cell.length_c   1.000
_cell.angle_alpha   90.00
_cell.angle_beta   90.00
_cell.angle_gamma   90.00
#
_symmetry.space_group_name_H-M   'P 1'
#
loop_
_entity.id
_entity.type
_entity.pdbx_description
1 polymer ?
#
loop_
_entity_poly.entity_id
_entity_poly.type
_entity_poly.pdbx_seq_one_letter_code
_entity_poly.pdbx_strand_id
1 'polypeptide(L)'
;MRAYKLDKAVQGFLALMQERHDVLGAMLTGSYVTGTMMPHSDIDVFFIWQDEGRSMRGCTVFEGVAFEYFFSPVWKYRDRLKKDLVAQQIYAKGRIVLDTGGVFQAIKEEALRRVAAYAPVLSPQDRADLSFQVETVMKDGLDLQMAGRGEDFRFLAGKNIPFLCDVAAKVHKQYPVYQKYAMEQLRALDPSLAAHLRSLYQAAAGQELLAAWQALCSHVLGLLGDVDNSNYQSVVMISEKEST
;
A
#
# COMPACT_ATOMS: atom_id res chain seq x y z
N MET A 1 -11.75 22.08 19.69
CA MET A 1 -13.05 22.26 19.03
C MET A 1 -13.26 21.35 17.82
N ARG A 2 -12.31 21.24 16.87
CA ARG A 2 -12.44 20.36 15.67
C ARG A 2 -12.50 18.86 16.03
N ALA A 3 -11.63 18.38 16.93
CA ALA A 3 -11.61 16.97 17.37
C ALA A 3 -12.93 16.54 18.03
N TYR A 4 -13.45 17.34 18.96
CA TYR A 4 -14.74 17.07 19.62
C TYR A 4 -15.91 16.96 18.63
N LYS A 5 -15.92 17.79 17.60
CA LYS A 5 -16.96 17.75 16.54
C LYS A 5 -16.85 16.46 15.72
N LEU A 6 -15.64 16.01 15.42
CA LEU A 6 -15.40 14.76 14.71
C LEU A 6 -15.83 13.54 15.54
N ASP A 7 -15.47 13.52 16.83
CA ASP A 7 -15.84 12.40 17.72
C ASP A 7 -17.37 12.29 17.88
N LYS A 8 -18.07 13.42 17.97
CA LYS A 8 -19.54 13.43 18.01
C LYS A 8 -20.14 12.89 16.71
N ALA A 9 -19.66 13.33 15.55
CA ALA A 9 -20.12 12.82 14.26
C ALA A 9 -19.87 11.33 14.11
N VAL A 10 -18.71 10.82 14.57
CA VAL A 10 -18.42 9.39 14.59
C VAL A 10 -19.42 8.61 15.42
N GLN A 11 -19.71 9.07 16.65
CA GLN A 11 -20.69 8.40 17.53
C GLN A 11 -22.09 8.38 16.89
N GLY A 12 -22.55 9.52 16.33
CA GLY A 12 -23.85 9.58 15.65
C GLY A 12 -23.91 8.70 14.41
N PHE A 13 -22.83 8.64 13.62
CA PHE A 13 -22.76 7.79 12.45
C PHE A 13 -22.78 6.29 12.82
N LEU A 14 -22.04 5.89 13.84
CA LEU A 14 -22.07 4.52 14.34
C LEU A 14 -23.46 4.09 14.81
N ALA A 15 -24.16 4.95 15.58
CA ALA A 15 -25.52 4.71 16.04
C ALA A 15 -26.48 4.53 14.84
N LEU A 16 -26.39 5.41 13.85
CA LEU A 16 -27.19 5.32 12.62
C LEU A 16 -26.96 4.00 11.87
N MET A 17 -25.71 3.53 11.79
CA MET A 17 -25.39 2.27 11.11
C MET A 17 -25.90 1.05 11.90
N GLN A 18 -25.86 1.09 13.23
CA GLN A 18 -26.44 0.03 14.10
C GLN A 18 -27.96 -0.03 14.01
N GLU A 19 -28.66 1.09 13.81
CA GLU A 19 -30.10 1.09 13.56
C GLU A 19 -30.49 0.44 12.23
N ARG A 20 -29.65 0.58 11.21
CA ARG A 20 -29.95 0.16 9.85
C ARG A 20 -29.48 -1.24 9.50
N HIS A 21 -28.55 -1.77 10.27
CA HIS A 21 -27.87 -3.02 9.96
C HIS A 21 -27.56 -3.80 11.24
N ASP A 22 -27.59 -5.12 11.14
CA ASP A 22 -27.19 -6.04 12.24
C ASP A 22 -25.66 -6.03 12.42
N VAL A 23 -25.13 -4.97 13.03
CA VAL A 23 -23.70 -4.74 13.23
C VAL A 23 -23.19 -5.52 14.43
N LEU A 24 -22.21 -6.38 14.21
CA LEU A 24 -21.51 -7.14 15.26
C LEU A 24 -20.25 -6.42 15.76
N GLY A 25 -19.66 -5.57 14.93
CA GLY A 25 -18.45 -4.83 15.29
C GLY A 25 -18.19 -3.65 14.37
N ALA A 26 -17.44 -2.66 14.89
CA ALA A 26 -16.98 -1.50 14.14
C ALA A 26 -15.55 -1.14 14.52
N MET A 27 -14.73 -0.86 13.49
CA MET A 27 -13.35 -0.45 13.62
C MET A 27 -13.12 0.82 12.78
N LEU A 28 -12.62 1.86 13.40
CA LEU A 28 -12.15 3.07 12.71
C LEU A 28 -10.71 2.87 12.25
N THR A 29 -10.39 3.39 11.07
CA THR A 29 -9.06 3.27 10.48
C THR A 29 -8.62 4.56 9.78
N GLY A 30 -7.55 4.48 9.00
CA GLY A 30 -7.08 5.58 8.16
C GLY A 30 -6.53 6.78 8.92
N SER A 31 -6.59 7.94 8.26
CA SER A 31 -5.96 9.17 8.74
C SER A 31 -6.57 9.74 10.03
N TYR A 32 -7.85 9.44 10.28
CA TYR A 32 -8.51 9.84 11.52
C TYR A 32 -7.88 9.16 12.75
N VAL A 33 -7.59 7.87 12.66
CA VAL A 33 -6.98 7.09 13.75
C VAL A 33 -5.50 7.41 13.93
N THR A 34 -4.79 7.65 12.83
CA THR A 34 -3.34 7.98 12.85
C THR A 34 -3.04 9.45 13.14
N GLY A 35 -4.07 10.31 13.20
CA GLY A 35 -3.90 11.75 13.44
C GLY A 35 -3.34 12.52 12.24
N THR A 36 -3.39 11.94 11.03
CA THR A 36 -2.81 12.50 9.80
C THR A 36 -3.87 13.01 8.81
N MET A 37 -5.08 13.36 9.31
CA MET A 37 -6.16 13.87 8.46
C MET A 37 -5.77 15.16 7.74
N MET A 38 -6.04 15.19 6.45
CA MET A 38 -5.96 16.37 5.58
C MET A 38 -7.36 16.98 5.34
N PRO A 39 -7.47 18.18 4.73
CA PRO A 39 -8.77 18.86 4.51
C PRO A 39 -9.81 18.01 3.79
N HIS A 40 -9.40 17.16 2.87
CA HIS A 40 -10.28 16.27 2.07
C HIS A 40 -10.24 14.80 2.54
N SER A 41 -9.74 14.55 3.75
CA SER A 41 -9.78 13.20 4.31
C SER A 41 -11.18 12.87 4.81
N ASP A 42 -11.61 11.65 4.55
CA ASP A 42 -12.77 10.99 5.14
C ASP A 42 -12.38 10.20 6.40
N ILE A 43 -13.39 9.68 7.07
CA ILE A 43 -13.23 8.74 8.18
C ILE A 43 -13.58 7.35 7.67
N ASP A 44 -12.61 6.45 7.69
CA ASP A 44 -12.78 5.06 7.26
C ASP A 44 -13.37 4.23 8.41
N VAL A 45 -14.50 3.55 8.15
CA VAL A 45 -15.16 2.67 9.13
C VAL A 45 -15.37 1.29 8.53
N PHE A 46 -14.81 0.28 9.18
CA PHE A 46 -15.06 -1.12 8.87
C PHE A 46 -16.09 -1.70 9.83
N PHE A 47 -17.13 -2.32 9.28
CA PHE A 47 -18.19 -2.96 10.02
C PHE A 47 -18.20 -4.48 9.78
N ILE A 48 -18.32 -5.26 10.84
CA ILE A 48 -18.70 -6.67 10.73
C ILE A 48 -20.20 -6.75 10.90
N TRP A 49 -20.90 -7.46 10.02
CA TRP A 49 -22.33 -7.73 10.09
C TRP A 49 -22.65 -9.21 10.01
N GLN A 50 -23.92 -9.58 10.25
CA GLN A 50 -24.36 -10.98 10.23
C GLN A 50 -24.56 -11.55 8.83
N ASP A 51 -24.67 -10.70 7.80
CA ASP A 51 -24.88 -11.16 6.43
C ASP A 51 -23.61 -11.83 5.87
N GLU A 52 -23.64 -13.15 5.78
CA GLU A 52 -22.50 -13.96 5.32
C GLU A 52 -22.32 -13.97 3.78
N GLY A 53 -23.35 -13.56 3.03
CA GLY A 53 -23.37 -13.64 1.57
C GLY A 53 -22.99 -12.34 0.86
N ARG A 54 -22.93 -11.20 1.56
CA ARG A 54 -22.73 -9.88 0.93
C ARG A 54 -21.61 -9.09 1.57
N SER A 55 -21.11 -8.15 0.80
CA SER A 55 -20.26 -7.07 1.30
C SER A 55 -20.72 -5.77 0.67
N MET A 56 -20.62 -4.68 1.42
CA MET A 56 -21.02 -3.35 0.97
C MET A 56 -19.87 -2.36 1.20
N ARG A 57 -19.67 -1.45 0.26
CA ARG A 57 -18.84 -0.26 0.41
C ARG A 57 -19.70 0.95 0.07
N GLY A 58 -19.60 1.98 0.87
CA GLY A 58 -20.32 3.22 0.62
C GLY A 58 -19.54 4.43 1.13
N CYS A 59 -20.00 5.60 0.69
CA CYS A 59 -19.56 6.88 1.21
C CYS A 59 -20.76 7.76 1.50
N THR A 60 -20.63 8.62 2.51
CA THR A 60 -21.68 9.58 2.87
C THR A 60 -21.09 10.78 3.62
N VAL A 61 -21.86 11.84 3.68
CA VAL A 61 -21.58 12.98 4.57
C VAL A 61 -22.60 12.95 5.70
N PHE A 62 -22.13 12.81 6.94
CA PHE A 62 -22.95 12.84 8.14
C PHE A 62 -22.48 13.95 9.08
N GLU A 63 -23.36 14.82 9.49
CA GLU A 63 -23.06 16.04 10.29
C GLU A 63 -21.89 16.87 9.73
N GLY A 64 -21.76 16.95 8.38
CA GLY A 64 -20.69 17.69 7.70
C GLY A 64 -19.32 17.02 7.72
N VAL A 65 -19.26 15.73 8.09
CA VAL A 65 -18.05 14.88 8.05
C VAL A 65 -18.22 13.81 6.99
N ALA A 66 -17.22 13.64 6.12
CA ALA A 66 -17.22 12.58 5.13
C ALA A 66 -16.81 11.24 5.78
N PHE A 67 -17.57 10.20 5.48
CA PHE A 67 -17.31 8.83 5.90
C PHE A 67 -17.19 7.93 4.68
N GLU A 68 -16.19 7.06 4.66
CA GLU A 68 -16.14 5.87 3.83
C GLU A 68 -16.36 4.65 4.73
N TYR A 69 -17.27 3.75 4.33
CA TYR A 69 -17.62 2.60 5.17
C TYR A 69 -17.67 1.30 4.39
N PHE A 70 -17.32 0.23 5.09
CA PHE A 70 -17.20 -1.12 4.54
C PHE A 70 -17.92 -2.10 5.45
N PHE A 71 -18.91 -2.81 4.94
CA PHE A 71 -19.55 -3.91 5.62
C PHE A 71 -19.09 -5.23 5.02
N SER A 72 -18.66 -6.15 5.85
CA SER A 72 -18.30 -7.49 5.40
C SER A 72 -18.51 -8.53 6.50
N PRO A 73 -18.73 -9.80 6.13
CA PRO A 73 -18.70 -10.89 7.11
C PRO A 73 -17.28 -11.13 7.64
N VAL A 74 -17.21 -11.79 8.79
CA VAL A 74 -15.94 -12.09 9.48
C VAL A 74 -14.94 -12.82 8.60
N TRP A 75 -15.39 -13.81 7.83
CA TRP A 75 -14.51 -14.62 6.99
C TRP A 75 -13.77 -13.79 5.95
N LYS A 76 -14.38 -12.73 5.42
CA LYS A 76 -13.75 -11.85 4.42
C LYS A 76 -12.61 -11.02 5.02
N TYR A 77 -12.75 -10.54 6.25
CA TYR A 77 -11.66 -9.87 6.97
C TYR A 77 -10.47 -10.82 7.20
N ARG A 78 -10.77 -12.06 7.62
CA ARG A 78 -9.74 -13.09 7.81
C ARG A 78 -9.06 -13.50 6.50
N ASP A 79 -9.79 -13.59 5.40
CA ASP A 79 -9.20 -13.86 4.08
C ASP A 79 -8.29 -12.72 3.62
N ARG A 80 -8.71 -11.47 3.78
CA ARG A 80 -7.87 -10.32 3.50
C ARG A 80 -6.59 -10.28 4.32
N LEU A 81 -6.63 -10.63 5.59
CA LEU A 81 -5.42 -10.74 6.42
C LEU A 81 -4.39 -11.72 5.87
N LYS A 82 -4.82 -12.77 5.18
CA LYS A 82 -3.92 -13.76 4.59
C LYS A 82 -3.24 -13.27 3.32
N LYS A 83 -3.93 -12.44 2.53
CA LYS A 83 -3.57 -12.11 1.13
C LYS A 83 -3.15 -10.66 0.93
N ASP A 84 -3.59 -9.74 1.79
CA ASP A 84 -3.51 -8.29 1.58
C ASP A 84 -2.63 -7.64 2.65
N LEU A 85 -1.38 -7.31 2.27
CA LEU A 85 -0.41 -6.65 3.15
C LEU A 85 -0.90 -5.28 3.65
N VAL A 86 -1.69 -4.57 2.81
CA VAL A 86 -2.25 -3.26 3.19
C VAL A 86 -3.31 -3.45 4.26
N ALA A 87 -4.19 -4.46 4.12
CA ALA A 87 -5.20 -4.78 5.13
C ALA A 87 -4.56 -5.16 6.48
N GLN A 88 -3.43 -5.90 6.48
CA GLN A 88 -2.69 -6.22 7.70
C GLN A 88 -2.30 -4.95 8.46
N GLN A 89 -1.73 -3.96 7.76
CA GLN A 89 -1.34 -2.69 8.38
C GLN A 89 -2.54 -1.85 8.85
N ILE A 90 -3.61 -1.82 8.06
CA ILE A 90 -4.85 -1.09 8.38
C ILE A 90 -5.46 -1.65 9.66
N TYR A 91 -5.65 -2.98 9.75
CA TYR A 91 -6.29 -3.59 10.92
C TYR A 91 -5.41 -3.56 12.17
N ALA A 92 -4.09 -3.70 12.01
CA ALA A 92 -3.16 -3.56 13.14
C ALA A 92 -3.23 -2.17 13.80
N LYS A 93 -3.41 -1.11 13.01
CA LYS A 93 -3.51 0.27 13.47
C LYS A 93 -4.94 0.70 13.83
N GLY A 94 -5.95 -0.09 13.44
CA GLY A 94 -7.36 0.25 13.62
C GLY A 94 -7.75 0.46 15.09
N ARG A 95 -8.70 1.36 15.34
CA ARG A 95 -9.31 1.62 16.64
C ARG A 95 -10.69 0.95 16.70
N ILE A 96 -10.82 -0.09 17.50
CA ILE A 96 -12.08 -0.79 17.73
C ILE A 96 -13.00 0.12 18.54
N VAL A 97 -14.23 0.31 18.09
CA VAL A 97 -15.25 1.15 18.74
C VAL A 97 -16.51 0.37 19.10
N LEU A 98 -16.72 -0.79 18.50
CA LEU A 98 -17.75 -1.76 18.82
C LEU A 98 -17.20 -3.16 18.52
N ASP A 99 -17.39 -4.12 19.42
CA ASP A 99 -16.95 -5.50 19.19
C ASP A 99 -17.76 -6.51 20.02
N THR A 100 -18.83 -7.00 19.45
CA THR A 100 -19.64 -8.04 20.07
C THR A 100 -18.94 -9.38 19.86
N GLY A 101 -18.54 -10.00 20.97
CA GLY A 101 -17.88 -11.31 20.94
C GLY A 101 -16.36 -11.28 20.62
N GLY A 102 -15.70 -10.13 20.62
CA GLY A 102 -14.24 -10.03 20.49
C GLY A 102 -13.71 -10.34 19.09
N VAL A 103 -14.55 -10.22 18.06
CA VAL A 103 -14.19 -10.61 16.67
C VAL A 103 -13.17 -9.66 16.06
N PHE A 104 -13.38 -8.34 16.17
CA PHE A 104 -12.40 -7.36 15.70
C PHE A 104 -11.14 -7.38 16.54
N GLN A 105 -11.25 -7.67 17.84
CA GLN A 105 -10.07 -7.85 18.69
C GLN A 105 -9.18 -8.98 18.17
N ALA A 106 -9.76 -10.14 17.85
CA ALA A 106 -9.03 -11.27 17.28
C ALA A 106 -8.40 -10.96 15.91
N ILE A 107 -9.12 -10.23 15.03
CA ILE A 107 -8.60 -9.77 13.73
C ILE A 107 -7.41 -8.82 13.91
N LYS A 108 -7.51 -7.88 14.85
CA LYS A 108 -6.43 -6.92 15.14
C LYS A 108 -5.19 -7.61 15.72
N GLU A 109 -5.37 -8.54 16.65
CA GLU A 109 -4.26 -9.32 17.21
C GLU A 109 -3.54 -10.15 16.14
N GLU A 110 -4.30 -10.80 15.26
CA GLU A 110 -3.73 -11.51 14.11
C GLU A 110 -3.00 -10.56 13.17
N ALA A 111 -3.55 -9.38 12.89
CA ALA A 111 -2.91 -8.35 12.08
C ALA A 111 -1.58 -7.89 12.71
N LEU A 112 -1.57 -7.63 14.03
CA LEU A 112 -0.36 -7.25 14.77
C LEU A 112 0.71 -8.35 14.71
N ARG A 113 0.33 -9.62 14.87
CA ARG A 113 1.26 -10.75 14.75
C ARG A 113 1.87 -10.82 13.34
N ARG A 114 1.05 -10.67 12.29
CA ARG A 114 1.52 -10.69 10.89
C ARG A 114 2.44 -9.53 10.59
N VAL A 115 2.10 -8.33 11.06
CA VAL A 115 2.94 -7.15 10.88
C VAL A 115 4.30 -7.34 11.58
N ALA A 116 4.31 -7.86 12.80
CA ALA A 116 5.56 -8.11 13.53
C ALA A 116 6.42 -9.21 12.91
N ALA A 117 5.78 -10.22 12.30
CA ALA A 117 6.46 -11.35 11.66
C ALA A 117 6.85 -11.08 10.20
N TYR A 118 6.46 -9.95 9.62
CA TYR A 118 6.74 -9.66 8.23
C TYR A 118 8.23 -9.42 8.00
N ALA A 119 8.87 -10.38 7.37
CA ALA A 119 10.28 -10.31 6.99
C ALA A 119 10.45 -11.07 5.67
N PRO A 120 10.12 -10.47 4.52
CA PRO A 120 10.26 -11.14 3.23
C PRO A 120 11.72 -11.54 3.00
N VAL A 121 11.91 -12.74 2.51
CA VAL A 121 13.24 -13.26 2.11
C VAL A 121 13.22 -13.38 0.60
N LEU A 122 14.10 -12.67 -0.06
CA LEU A 122 14.28 -12.79 -1.51
C LEU A 122 15.20 -13.98 -1.80
N SER A 123 14.69 -14.99 -2.49
CA SER A 123 15.52 -16.07 -3.04
C SER A 123 16.47 -15.52 -4.12
N PRO A 124 17.49 -16.26 -4.52
CA PRO A 124 18.32 -15.89 -5.67
C PRO A 124 17.49 -15.65 -6.95
N GLN A 125 16.45 -16.47 -7.18
CA GLN A 125 15.55 -16.29 -8.32
C GLN A 125 14.73 -15.01 -8.20
N ASP A 126 14.14 -14.70 -7.02
CA ASP A 126 13.42 -13.43 -6.81
C ASP A 126 14.31 -12.22 -7.08
N ARG A 127 15.59 -12.28 -6.67
CA ARG A 127 16.55 -11.21 -6.94
C ARG A 127 16.84 -11.07 -8.43
N ALA A 128 17.00 -12.18 -9.15
CA ALA A 128 17.22 -12.18 -10.59
C ALA A 128 16.00 -11.62 -11.33
N ASP A 129 14.79 -12.05 -10.97
CA ASP A 129 13.54 -11.58 -11.57
C ASP A 129 13.35 -10.07 -11.36
N LEU A 130 13.57 -9.58 -10.14
CA LEU A 130 13.47 -8.17 -9.81
C LEU A 130 14.57 -7.34 -10.49
N SER A 131 15.81 -7.83 -10.51
CA SER A 131 16.93 -7.18 -11.19
C SER A 131 16.66 -7.02 -12.67
N PHE A 132 16.24 -8.09 -13.35
CA PHE A 132 15.86 -8.04 -14.76
C PHE A 132 14.75 -7.01 -15.03
N GLN A 133 13.70 -6.98 -14.19
CA GLN A 133 12.62 -6.01 -14.34
C GLN A 133 13.11 -4.56 -14.15
N VAL A 134 13.95 -4.30 -13.13
CA VAL A 134 14.52 -2.96 -12.89
C VAL A 134 15.43 -2.54 -14.04
N GLU A 135 16.28 -3.42 -14.56
CA GLU A 135 17.10 -3.13 -15.73
C GLU A 135 16.27 -2.81 -16.97
N THR A 136 15.20 -3.58 -17.22
CA THR A 136 14.30 -3.33 -18.35
C THR A 136 13.68 -1.95 -18.24
N VAL A 137 13.10 -1.63 -17.08
CA VAL A 137 12.49 -0.31 -16.83
C VAL A 137 13.50 0.82 -16.92
N MET A 138 14.75 0.60 -16.46
CA MET A 138 15.83 1.57 -16.59
C MET A 138 16.15 1.84 -18.08
N LYS A 139 16.38 0.78 -18.86
CA LYS A 139 16.73 0.86 -20.30
C LYS A 139 15.62 1.53 -21.11
N ASP A 140 14.36 1.13 -20.90
CA ASP A 140 13.21 1.76 -21.57
C ASP A 140 13.15 3.27 -21.28
N GLY A 141 13.39 3.68 -20.04
CA GLY A 141 13.42 5.10 -19.67
C GLY A 141 14.57 5.86 -20.31
N LEU A 142 15.77 5.26 -20.40
CA LEU A 142 16.92 5.85 -21.08
C LEU A 142 16.63 6.03 -22.58
N ASP A 143 16.09 5.01 -23.23
CA ASP A 143 15.76 5.04 -24.66
C ASP A 143 14.72 6.13 -24.97
N LEU A 144 13.68 6.26 -24.16
CA LEU A 144 12.67 7.31 -24.31
C LEU A 144 13.28 8.72 -24.18
N GLN A 145 14.18 8.93 -23.22
CA GLN A 145 14.86 10.21 -23.05
C GLN A 145 15.80 10.51 -24.24
N MET A 146 16.58 9.53 -24.70
CA MET A 146 17.49 9.68 -25.86
C MET A 146 16.71 9.96 -27.14
N ALA A 147 15.52 9.40 -27.29
CA ALA A 147 14.61 9.64 -28.41
C ALA A 147 13.84 10.98 -28.31
N GLY A 148 14.06 11.80 -27.28
CA GLY A 148 13.32 13.04 -27.04
C GLY A 148 11.85 12.86 -26.66
N ARG A 149 11.43 11.66 -26.25
CA ARG A 149 10.05 11.30 -25.88
C ARG A 149 9.79 11.55 -24.39
N GLY A 150 9.94 12.80 -23.95
CA GLY A 150 9.88 13.18 -22.54
C GLY A 150 8.53 12.95 -21.87
N GLU A 151 7.40 13.01 -22.60
CA GLU A 151 6.07 12.73 -22.05
C GLU A 151 5.90 11.22 -21.78
N ASP A 152 6.30 10.38 -22.72
CA ASP A 152 6.27 8.92 -22.54
C ASP A 152 7.19 8.48 -21.42
N PHE A 153 8.36 9.11 -21.28
CA PHE A 153 9.23 8.87 -20.13
C PHE A 153 8.55 9.20 -18.81
N ARG A 154 7.89 10.36 -18.68
CA ARG A 154 7.19 10.72 -17.44
C ARG A 154 6.09 9.73 -17.11
N PHE A 155 5.36 9.24 -18.10
CA PHE A 155 4.35 8.20 -17.93
C PHE A 155 4.97 6.89 -17.44
N LEU A 156 6.04 6.41 -18.10
CA LEU A 156 6.78 5.21 -17.71
C LEU A 156 7.34 5.33 -16.29
N ALA A 157 8.01 6.43 -15.98
CA ALA A 157 8.56 6.68 -14.65
C ALA A 157 7.47 6.72 -13.58
N GLY A 158 6.38 7.47 -13.82
CA GLY A 158 5.24 7.56 -12.89
C GLY A 158 4.63 6.21 -12.58
N LYS A 159 4.53 5.30 -13.56
CA LYS A 159 4.04 3.95 -13.40
C LYS A 159 5.00 3.05 -12.62
N ASN A 160 6.30 3.21 -12.79
CA ASN A 160 7.30 2.27 -12.28
C ASN A 160 7.99 2.74 -10.98
N ILE A 161 7.95 4.03 -10.62
CA ILE A 161 8.47 4.51 -9.33
C ILE A 161 7.90 3.73 -8.14
N PRO A 162 6.57 3.46 -8.03
CA PRO A 162 6.04 2.62 -6.96
C PRO A 162 6.66 1.23 -6.91
N PHE A 163 6.87 0.58 -8.05
CA PHE A 163 7.55 -0.71 -8.15
C PHE A 163 8.98 -0.64 -7.62
N LEU A 164 9.78 0.37 -8.02
CA LEU A 164 11.15 0.57 -7.52
C LEU A 164 11.18 0.76 -6.00
N CYS A 165 10.23 1.51 -5.45
CA CYS A 165 10.07 1.69 -4.00
C CYS A 165 9.73 0.37 -3.29
N ASP A 166 8.86 -0.45 -3.89
CA ASP A 166 8.45 -1.74 -3.33
C ASP A 166 9.59 -2.77 -3.37
N VAL A 167 10.44 -2.75 -4.41
CA VAL A 167 11.67 -3.55 -4.45
C VAL A 167 12.59 -3.18 -3.29
N ALA A 168 12.85 -1.89 -3.08
CA ALA A 168 13.68 -1.43 -1.97
C ALA A 168 13.07 -1.83 -0.61
N ALA A 169 11.75 -1.66 -0.43
CA ALA A 169 11.07 -2.07 0.79
C ALA A 169 11.22 -3.57 1.06
N LYS A 170 11.10 -4.43 0.04
CA LYS A 170 11.32 -5.88 0.16
C LYS A 170 12.76 -6.22 0.58
N VAL A 171 13.76 -5.57 -0.03
CA VAL A 171 15.17 -5.79 0.33
C VAL A 171 15.43 -5.41 1.79
N HIS A 172 14.86 -4.31 2.24
CA HIS A 172 14.92 -3.85 3.63
C HIS A 172 13.98 -4.62 4.58
N LYS A 173 13.28 -5.66 4.10
CA LYS A 173 12.32 -6.48 4.86
C LYS A 173 11.20 -5.66 5.49
N GLN A 174 10.75 -4.66 4.78
CA GLN A 174 9.67 -3.77 5.18
C GLN A 174 8.43 -3.92 4.29
N TYR A 175 7.30 -3.48 4.80
CA TYR A 175 6.05 -3.42 4.04
C TYR A 175 6.17 -2.48 2.85
N PRO A 176 5.37 -2.71 1.77
CA PRO A 176 5.27 -1.79 0.65
C PRO A 176 4.99 -0.36 1.11
N VAL A 177 5.60 0.59 0.41
CA VAL A 177 5.49 2.02 0.74
C VAL A 177 4.09 2.53 0.38
N TYR A 178 3.41 3.17 1.33
CA TYR A 178 2.11 3.76 1.05
C TYR A 178 2.26 5.11 0.31
N GLN A 179 1.74 5.16 -0.91
CA GLN A 179 1.98 6.26 -1.86
C GLN A 179 1.70 7.66 -1.29
N LYS A 180 0.66 7.83 -0.47
CA LYS A 180 0.29 9.13 0.12
C LYS A 180 1.37 9.70 1.05
N TYR A 181 2.20 8.84 1.65
CA TYR A 181 3.27 9.20 2.57
C TYR A 181 4.63 8.66 2.12
N ALA A 182 4.78 8.38 0.83
CA ALA A 182 5.94 7.69 0.28
C ALA A 182 7.26 8.37 0.64
N MET A 183 7.37 9.69 0.45
CA MET A 183 8.61 10.40 0.73
C MET A 183 9.01 10.44 2.21
N GLU A 184 8.06 10.41 3.12
CA GLU A 184 8.31 10.32 4.56
C GLU A 184 8.82 8.91 4.91
N GLN A 185 8.10 7.89 4.44
CA GLN A 185 8.46 6.50 4.69
C GLN A 185 9.81 6.13 4.07
N LEU A 186 10.09 6.60 2.85
CA LEU A 186 11.37 6.35 2.18
C LEU A 186 12.55 7.03 2.88
N ARG A 187 12.38 8.23 3.43
CA ARG A 187 13.45 8.87 4.21
C ARG A 187 13.83 8.05 5.45
N ALA A 188 12.87 7.37 6.05
CA ALA A 188 13.12 6.50 7.21
C ALA A 188 13.70 5.14 6.80
N LEU A 189 13.28 4.62 5.64
CA LEU A 189 13.66 3.30 5.13
C LEU A 189 15.03 3.31 4.44
N ASP A 190 15.18 4.21 3.47
CA ASP A 190 16.35 4.37 2.60
C ASP A 190 16.51 5.84 2.22
N PRO A 191 17.28 6.62 2.99
CA PRO A 191 17.52 8.04 2.73
C PRO A 191 18.12 8.32 1.35
N SER A 192 18.93 7.39 0.82
CA SER A 192 19.57 7.51 -0.49
C SER A 192 18.54 7.38 -1.61
N LEU A 193 17.65 6.38 -1.53
CA LEU A 193 16.53 6.23 -2.46
C LEU A 193 15.63 7.48 -2.45
N ALA A 194 15.31 8.00 -1.26
CA ALA A 194 14.53 9.23 -1.13
C ALA A 194 15.22 10.45 -1.76
N ALA A 195 16.56 10.52 -1.68
CA ALA A 195 17.34 11.57 -2.34
C ALA A 195 17.33 11.42 -3.86
N HIS A 196 17.52 10.22 -4.40
CA HIS A 196 17.43 9.95 -5.84
C HIS A 196 16.06 10.30 -6.42
N LEU A 197 14.96 9.91 -5.73
CA LEU A 197 13.61 10.30 -6.13
C LEU A 197 13.41 11.81 -6.13
N ARG A 198 13.92 12.52 -5.13
CA ARG A 198 13.84 13.99 -5.10
C ARG A 198 14.61 14.60 -6.28
N SER A 199 15.81 14.11 -6.55
CA SER A 199 16.60 14.56 -7.70
C SER A 199 15.85 14.33 -9.00
N LEU A 200 15.21 13.17 -9.19
CA LEU A 200 14.40 12.88 -10.37
C LEU A 200 13.21 13.85 -10.53
N TYR A 201 12.50 14.17 -9.45
CA TYR A 201 11.36 15.10 -9.48
C TYR A 201 11.78 16.57 -9.72
N GLN A 202 13.01 16.93 -9.37
CA GLN A 202 13.56 18.29 -9.53
C GLN A 202 14.36 18.47 -10.80
N ALA A 203 14.77 17.38 -11.47
CA ALA A 203 15.60 17.42 -12.65
C ALA A 203 14.91 18.13 -13.82
N ALA A 204 15.66 19.01 -14.49
CA ALA A 204 15.28 19.57 -15.77
C ALA A 204 15.25 18.48 -16.86
N ALA A 205 14.61 18.79 -17.99
CA ALA A 205 14.61 17.87 -19.13
C ALA A 205 16.02 17.67 -19.70
N GLY A 206 16.23 16.57 -20.41
CA GLY A 206 17.50 16.25 -21.04
C GLY A 206 18.45 15.45 -20.16
N GLN A 207 19.72 15.78 -20.16
CA GLN A 207 20.78 14.98 -19.50
C GLN A 207 20.62 14.88 -17.99
N GLU A 208 20.13 15.92 -17.33
CA GLU A 208 19.91 15.91 -15.88
C GLU A 208 18.85 14.87 -15.49
N LEU A 209 17.74 14.85 -16.23
CA LEU A 209 16.66 13.89 -16.02
C LEU A 209 17.10 12.44 -16.31
N LEU A 210 17.90 12.27 -17.38
CA LEU A 210 18.51 10.98 -17.74
C LEU A 210 19.42 10.47 -16.62
N ALA A 211 20.32 11.31 -16.12
CA ALA A 211 21.24 10.95 -15.04
C ALA A 211 20.50 10.61 -13.72
N ALA A 212 19.46 11.40 -13.39
CA ALA A 212 18.66 11.16 -12.20
C ALA A 212 17.87 9.83 -12.27
N TRP A 213 17.33 9.49 -13.43
CA TRP A 213 16.65 8.20 -13.66
C TRP A 213 17.63 7.03 -13.54
N GLN A 214 18.78 7.14 -14.20
CA GLN A 214 19.81 6.12 -14.13
C GLN A 214 20.31 5.92 -12.69
N ALA A 215 20.54 7.00 -11.95
CA ALA A 215 20.98 6.94 -10.56
C ALA A 215 19.95 6.26 -9.65
N LEU A 216 18.64 6.56 -9.84
CA LEU A 216 17.56 5.92 -9.10
C LEU A 216 17.51 4.42 -9.35
N CYS A 217 17.49 3.99 -10.61
CA CYS A 217 17.44 2.57 -10.96
C CYS A 217 18.70 1.82 -10.55
N SER A 218 19.89 2.41 -10.75
CA SER A 218 21.16 1.82 -10.33
C SER A 218 21.25 1.65 -8.82
N HIS A 219 20.69 2.57 -8.03
CA HIS A 219 20.60 2.40 -6.58
C HIS A 219 19.77 1.17 -6.22
N VAL A 220 18.60 0.99 -6.83
CA VAL A 220 17.72 -0.17 -6.58
C VAL A 220 18.39 -1.48 -7.02
N LEU A 221 19.09 -1.49 -8.16
CA LEU A 221 19.90 -2.64 -8.61
C LEU A 221 20.98 -2.98 -7.58
N GLY A 222 21.69 -1.98 -7.07
CA GLY A 222 22.69 -2.18 -6.01
C GLY A 222 22.15 -2.83 -4.73
N LEU A 223 20.89 -2.52 -4.35
CA LEU A 223 20.21 -3.16 -3.23
C LEU A 223 19.94 -4.66 -3.48
N LEU A 224 19.72 -5.06 -4.72
CA LEU A 224 19.49 -6.46 -5.11
C LEU A 224 20.80 -7.28 -5.12
N GLY A 225 21.96 -6.60 -5.18
CA GLY A 225 23.28 -7.21 -5.27
C GLY A 225 23.73 -7.44 -6.72
N ASP A 226 24.92 -8.00 -6.90
CA ASP A 226 25.48 -8.31 -8.21
C ASP A 226 24.72 -9.49 -8.83
N VAL A 227 23.76 -9.21 -9.68
CA VAL A 227 22.99 -10.19 -10.44
C VAL A 227 23.39 -10.09 -11.90
N ASP A 228 23.91 -11.17 -12.47
CA ASP A 228 24.19 -11.25 -13.91
C ASP A 228 22.91 -11.64 -14.67
N ASN A 229 22.33 -10.69 -15.38
CA ASN A 229 21.14 -10.88 -16.20
C ASN A 229 21.44 -11.25 -17.67
N SER A 230 22.71 -11.48 -18.04
CA SER A 230 23.08 -11.76 -19.45
C SER A 230 22.42 -13.02 -20.01
N ASN A 231 22.12 -14.00 -19.14
CA ASN A 231 21.44 -15.24 -19.47
C ASN A 231 20.19 -15.46 -18.61
N TYR A 232 19.48 -14.39 -18.30
CA TYR A 232 18.30 -14.45 -17.44
C TYR A 232 17.21 -15.36 -18.05
N GLN A 233 16.68 -16.25 -17.21
CA GLN A 233 15.53 -17.08 -17.52
C GLN A 233 14.57 -17.11 -16.32
N SER A 234 13.28 -16.94 -16.56
CA SER A 234 12.25 -17.20 -15.56
C SER A 234 11.46 -18.43 -15.92
N VAL A 235 11.18 -19.27 -14.93
CA VAL A 235 10.32 -20.44 -15.08
C VAL A 235 9.02 -20.20 -14.32
N VAL A 236 7.92 -20.12 -15.05
CA VAL A 236 6.59 -20.01 -14.46
C VAL A 236 5.95 -21.39 -14.47
N MET A 237 5.68 -21.96 -13.29
CA MET A 237 4.87 -23.17 -13.17
C MET A 237 3.42 -22.83 -13.45
N ILE A 238 2.91 -23.34 -14.55
CA ILE A 238 1.49 -23.22 -14.89
C ILE A 238 0.77 -24.36 -14.18
N SER A 239 0.01 -24.06 -13.12
CA SER A 239 -0.88 -25.05 -12.53
C SER A 239 -1.99 -25.36 -13.56
N GLU A 240 -2.24 -26.63 -13.85
CA GLU A 240 -3.41 -27.04 -14.60
C GLU A 240 -4.66 -26.45 -13.92
N LYS A 241 -5.51 -25.77 -14.71
CA LYS A 241 -6.83 -25.38 -14.21
C LYS A 241 -7.52 -26.66 -13.77
N GLU A 242 -7.91 -26.74 -12.49
CA GLU A 242 -8.86 -27.74 -12.06
C GLU A 242 -10.07 -27.62 -12.99
N SER A 243 -10.21 -28.62 -13.85
CA SER A 243 -11.38 -28.78 -14.72
C SER A 243 -12.54 -29.18 -13.81
N THR A 244 -13.37 -28.21 -13.48
CA THR A 244 -14.70 -28.45 -12.88
C THR A 244 -15.74 -28.58 -13.95
#